data_86f4df50a82f32b877b6847cfc6342da
#
_entry.id   86f4df50a82f32b877b6847cfc6342da
#
_cell.length_a   1.000
_cell.length_b   1.000
_cell.length_c   1.000
_cell.angle_alpha   90.00
_cell.angle_beta   90.00
_cell.angle_gamma   90.00
#
_symmetry.space_group_name_H-M   'P 1'
#
loop_
_entity.id
_entity.type
_entity.pdbx_description
1 polymer ?
#
loop_
_entity_poly.entity_id
_entity_poly.type
_entity_poly.pdbx_seq_one_letter_code
_entity_poly.pdbx_strand_id
1 'polypeptide(L)'
;MNYIVTGGSGFIGTHLINLLKEVYPDCNIYNLDIVENCQDGKATYINCDVRKPIDLKDVVITVDDIIFNFAAVHRTPGHPDHAYFETNILGAENVTAFAEKHGIRKIVFTSSIAPYGAAEDLKKETTLPTPNTADVCISICTDCIRVEF
;
A
#
# COMPACT_ATOMS: atom_id res chain seq x y z
N MET A 1 -13.51 -14.36 -1.28
CA MET A 1 -12.92 -13.02 -1.44
C MET A 1 -12.05 -12.75 -0.23
N ASN A 2 -10.80 -12.42 -0.45
CA ASN A 2 -9.85 -12.09 0.61
C ASN A 2 -9.50 -10.61 0.52
N TYR A 3 -9.10 -10.04 1.64
CA TYR A 3 -8.47 -8.72 1.72
C TYR A 3 -6.98 -8.89 2.00
N ILE A 4 -6.14 -8.41 1.11
CA ILE A 4 -4.69 -8.47 1.21
C ILE A 4 -4.20 -7.07 1.53
N VAL A 5 -3.58 -6.87 2.68
CA VAL A 5 -3.18 -5.55 3.18
C VAL A 5 -1.66 -5.51 3.31
N THR A 6 -0.97 -4.82 2.42
CA THR A 6 0.46 -4.55 2.59
C THR A 6 0.66 -3.35 3.51
N GLY A 7 1.63 -3.42 4.42
CA GLY A 7 1.77 -2.40 5.46
C GLY A 7 0.64 -2.43 6.51
N GLY A 8 0.02 -3.61 6.69
CA GLY A 8 -1.14 -3.78 7.56
C GLY A 8 -0.85 -3.62 9.05
N SER A 9 0.40 -3.71 9.46
CA SER A 9 0.84 -3.44 10.84
C SER A 9 1.01 -1.95 11.15
N GLY A 10 0.97 -1.10 10.13
CA GLY A 10 1.01 0.35 10.29
C GLY A 10 -0.31 0.93 10.81
N PHE A 11 -0.32 2.25 11.05
CA PHE A 11 -1.49 2.94 11.62
C PHE A 11 -2.75 2.77 10.75
N ILE A 12 -2.67 3.09 9.45
CA ILE A 12 -3.82 2.99 8.54
C ILE A 12 -4.24 1.52 8.38
N GLY A 13 -3.27 0.61 8.18
CA GLY A 13 -3.54 -0.81 7.98
C GLY A 13 -4.26 -1.43 9.18
N THR A 14 -3.80 -1.15 10.40
CA THR A 14 -4.44 -1.64 11.63
C THR A 14 -5.89 -1.16 11.76
N HIS A 15 -6.16 0.11 11.46
CA HIS A 15 -7.52 0.63 11.52
C HIS A 15 -8.42 0.03 10.43
N LEU A 16 -7.89 -0.13 9.21
CA LEU A 16 -8.65 -0.79 8.15
C LEU A 16 -9.00 -2.23 8.51
N ILE A 17 -8.04 -3.02 9.00
CA ILE A 17 -8.26 -4.41 9.39
C ILE A 17 -9.34 -4.52 10.47
N ASN A 18 -9.32 -3.62 11.46
CA ASN A 18 -10.36 -3.56 12.48
C ASN A 18 -11.74 -3.28 11.87
N LEU A 19 -11.83 -2.28 11.00
CA LEU A 19 -13.08 -1.90 10.34
C LEU A 19 -13.60 -3.03 9.42
N LEU A 20 -12.72 -3.67 8.65
CA LEU A 20 -13.11 -4.79 7.79
C LEU A 20 -13.69 -5.95 8.61
N LYS A 21 -13.11 -6.27 9.76
CA LYS A 21 -13.64 -7.32 10.63
C LYS A 21 -14.94 -6.95 11.34
N GLU A 22 -15.15 -5.66 11.61
CA GLU A 22 -16.41 -5.17 12.15
C GLU A 22 -17.54 -5.27 11.12
N VAL A 23 -17.28 -4.84 9.87
CA VAL A 23 -18.27 -4.81 8.80
C VAL A 23 -18.48 -6.18 8.16
N TYR A 24 -17.41 -6.97 8.03
CA TYR A 24 -17.38 -8.29 7.39
C TYR A 24 -16.72 -9.33 8.31
N PRO A 25 -17.40 -9.81 9.36
CA PRO A 25 -16.78 -10.70 10.38
C PRO A 25 -16.16 -11.97 9.81
N ASP A 26 -16.76 -12.53 8.76
CA ASP A 26 -16.36 -13.80 8.15
C ASP A 26 -15.32 -13.62 7.02
N CYS A 27 -14.84 -12.41 6.75
CA CYS A 27 -13.84 -12.18 5.72
C CYS A 27 -12.45 -12.71 6.13
N ASN A 28 -11.68 -13.18 5.15
CA ASN A 28 -10.28 -13.48 5.35
C ASN A 28 -9.45 -12.21 5.10
N ILE A 29 -8.58 -11.89 6.04
CA ILE A 29 -7.66 -10.76 5.92
C ILE A 29 -6.23 -11.28 6.09
N TYR A 30 -5.36 -10.93 5.14
CA TYR A 30 -3.94 -11.23 5.17
C TYR A 30 -3.16 -9.93 5.37
N ASN A 31 -2.46 -9.84 6.50
CA ASN A 31 -1.60 -8.70 6.81
C ASN A 31 -0.17 -9.01 6.36
N LEU A 32 0.27 -8.37 5.29
CA LEU A 32 1.60 -8.48 4.71
C LEU A 32 2.45 -7.32 5.22
N ASP A 33 3.38 -7.59 6.13
CA ASP A 33 4.24 -6.56 6.71
C ASP A 33 5.60 -7.16 7.11
N ILE A 34 6.60 -6.32 7.26
CA ILE A 34 7.92 -6.70 7.80
C ILE A 34 7.92 -6.76 9.33
N VAL A 35 6.90 -6.18 9.96
CA VAL A 35 6.70 -6.16 11.41
C VAL A 35 5.40 -6.84 11.77
N GLU A 36 5.47 -7.84 12.64
CA GLU A 36 4.29 -8.45 13.21
C GLU A 36 3.63 -7.49 14.23
N ASN A 37 2.35 -7.22 14.01
CA ASN A 37 1.52 -6.51 14.97
C ASN A 37 0.40 -7.45 15.42
N CYS A 38 0.28 -7.67 16.72
CA CYS A 38 -0.81 -8.46 17.30
C CYS A 38 -2.14 -7.76 17.04
N GLN A 39 -2.88 -8.26 16.07
CA GLN A 39 -4.21 -7.76 15.71
C GLN A 39 -5.32 -8.66 16.27
N ASP A 40 -5.06 -9.26 17.42
CA ASP A 40 -6.01 -10.10 18.18
C ASP A 40 -6.73 -11.17 17.32
N GLY A 41 -5.99 -11.79 16.39
CA GLY A 41 -6.52 -12.81 15.48
C GLY A 41 -7.45 -12.29 14.37
N LYS A 42 -7.53 -10.98 14.16
CA LYS A 42 -8.37 -10.38 13.12
C LYS A 42 -7.83 -10.55 11.70
N ALA A 43 -6.52 -10.72 11.58
CA ALA A 43 -5.86 -10.97 10.30
C ALA A 43 -4.78 -12.05 10.45
N THR A 44 -4.54 -12.79 9.39
CA THR A 44 -3.40 -13.70 9.30
C THR A 44 -2.17 -12.88 8.92
N TYR A 45 -1.20 -12.82 9.82
CA TYR A 45 0.07 -12.15 9.54
C TYR A 45 0.95 -13.01 8.63
N ILE A 46 1.55 -12.37 7.64
CA ILE A 46 2.54 -12.95 6.74
C ILE A 46 3.73 -11.99 6.68
N ASN A 47 4.92 -12.46 7.09
CA ASN A 47 6.14 -11.67 6.95
C ASN A 47 6.43 -11.46 5.46
N CYS A 48 6.31 -10.23 5.01
CA CYS A 48 6.46 -9.85 3.61
C CYS A 48 7.15 -8.50 3.47
N ASP A 49 8.27 -8.49 2.76
CA ASP A 49 8.95 -7.28 2.35
C ASP A 49 8.56 -6.97 0.91
N VAL A 50 7.74 -5.93 0.71
CA VAL A 50 7.24 -5.53 -0.62
C VAL A 50 8.35 -5.17 -1.62
N ARG A 51 9.57 -4.86 -1.14
CA ARG A 51 10.74 -4.65 -2.01
C ARG A 51 11.19 -5.92 -2.75
N LYS A 52 10.62 -7.06 -2.40
CA LYS A 52 10.86 -8.36 -3.02
C LYS A 52 9.60 -8.87 -3.70
N PRO A 53 9.72 -9.76 -4.70
CA PRO A 53 8.55 -10.40 -5.29
C PRO A 53 7.66 -11.06 -4.22
N ILE A 54 6.37 -10.78 -4.29
CA ILE A 54 5.39 -11.31 -3.34
C ILE A 54 5.01 -12.74 -3.75
N ASP A 55 5.08 -13.67 -2.79
CA ASP A 55 4.70 -15.06 -2.98
C ASP A 55 3.91 -15.55 -1.76
N LEU A 56 2.62 -15.82 -1.94
CA LEU A 56 1.70 -16.28 -0.91
C LEU A 56 1.34 -17.75 -1.17
N LYS A 57 2.28 -18.66 -0.87
CA LYS A 57 2.19 -20.09 -1.24
C LYS A 57 1.00 -20.82 -0.63
N ASP A 58 0.59 -20.43 0.58
CA ASP A 58 -0.43 -21.11 1.37
C ASP A 58 -1.78 -20.38 1.34
N VAL A 59 -1.93 -19.39 0.46
CA VAL A 59 -3.14 -18.60 0.33
C VAL A 59 -3.79 -18.85 -1.03
N VAL A 60 -5.06 -19.22 -1.01
CA VAL A 60 -5.84 -19.33 -2.25
C VAL A 60 -6.25 -17.94 -2.70
N ILE A 61 -5.61 -17.46 -3.75
CA ILE A 61 -5.86 -16.14 -4.36
C ILE A 61 -6.89 -16.27 -5.46
N THR A 62 -7.82 -15.32 -5.53
CA THR A 62 -8.87 -15.26 -6.55
C THR A 62 -8.92 -13.88 -7.21
N VAL A 63 -9.53 -13.81 -8.39
CA VAL A 63 -9.70 -12.55 -9.14
C VAL A 63 -10.58 -11.52 -8.42
N ASP A 64 -11.38 -11.96 -7.45
CA ASP A 64 -12.28 -11.11 -6.67
C ASP A 64 -11.62 -10.57 -5.40
N ASP A 65 -10.37 -10.94 -5.11
CA ASP A 65 -9.64 -10.44 -3.96
C ASP A 65 -9.31 -8.95 -4.14
N ILE A 66 -9.12 -8.26 -3.02
CA ILE A 66 -8.82 -6.83 -3.02
C ILE A 66 -7.50 -6.60 -2.30
N ILE A 67 -6.61 -5.87 -2.94
CA ILE A 67 -5.34 -5.45 -2.33
C ILE A 67 -5.47 -4.02 -1.80
N PHE A 68 -5.08 -3.80 -0.56
CA PHE A 68 -4.86 -2.49 0.03
C PHE A 68 -3.35 -2.29 0.18
N ASN A 69 -2.79 -1.36 -0.61
CA ASN A 69 -1.34 -1.09 -0.58
C ASN A 69 -1.05 0.13 0.30
N PHE A 70 -0.60 -0.14 1.53
CA PHE A 70 -0.21 0.87 2.51
C PHE A 70 1.26 0.76 2.90
N ALA A 71 1.99 -0.20 2.33
CA ALA A 71 3.42 -0.32 2.56
C ALA A 71 4.16 0.86 1.93
N ALA A 72 4.66 1.75 2.76
CA ALA A 72 5.39 2.92 2.33
C ALA A 72 6.39 3.39 3.37
N VAL A 73 7.50 3.95 2.91
CA VAL A 73 8.40 4.77 3.72
C VAL A 73 7.92 6.20 3.60
N HIS A 74 7.64 6.83 4.75
CA HIS A 74 7.23 8.21 4.86
C HIS A 74 8.06 8.88 5.99
N ARG A 75 8.03 10.17 6.13
CA ARG A 75 8.80 11.03 7.04
C ARG A 75 10.15 11.45 6.47
N THR A 76 10.19 12.66 5.96
CA THR A 76 11.41 13.35 5.51
C THR A 76 11.71 14.50 6.49
N PRO A 77 12.94 14.58 7.04
CA PRO A 77 14.02 13.61 6.95
C PRO A 77 13.81 12.44 7.92
N GLY A 78 14.27 11.25 7.56
CA GLY A 78 14.15 10.09 8.45
C GLY A 78 14.76 8.82 7.89
N HIS A 79 14.82 8.72 6.57
CA HIS A 79 15.38 7.58 5.87
C HIS A 79 16.32 8.06 4.75
N PRO A 80 17.30 7.24 4.32
CA PRO A 80 18.10 7.55 3.15
C PRO A 80 17.21 7.50 1.88
N ASP A 81 17.53 8.31 0.88
CA ASP A 81 16.71 8.48 -0.34
C ASP A 81 16.40 7.15 -1.04
N HIS A 82 17.36 6.22 -1.10
CA HIS A 82 17.15 4.92 -1.73
C HIS A 82 16.01 4.11 -1.08
N ALA A 83 15.78 4.25 0.24
CA ALA A 83 14.74 3.51 0.93
C ALA A 83 13.34 3.93 0.46
N TYR A 84 13.15 5.20 0.09
CA TYR A 84 11.90 5.67 -0.50
C TYR A 84 11.67 5.04 -1.88
N PHE A 85 12.69 5.01 -2.74
CA PHE A 85 12.58 4.39 -4.07
C PHE A 85 12.33 2.88 -3.99
N GLU A 86 13.09 2.19 -3.14
CA GLU A 86 12.96 0.75 -2.99
C GLU A 86 11.59 0.33 -2.41
N THR A 87 11.08 1.06 -1.44
CA THR A 87 9.82 0.68 -0.80
C THR A 87 8.61 1.19 -1.58
N ASN A 88 8.63 2.47 -1.99
CA ASN A 88 7.43 3.08 -2.54
C ASN A 88 7.26 2.81 -4.04
N ILE A 89 8.36 2.74 -4.81
CA ILE A 89 8.28 2.45 -6.25
C ILE A 89 8.40 0.95 -6.50
N LEU A 90 9.55 0.34 -6.19
CA LEU A 90 9.75 -1.09 -6.42
C LEU A 90 8.72 -1.93 -5.65
N GLY A 91 8.35 -1.51 -4.42
CA GLY A 91 7.29 -2.16 -3.65
C GLY A 91 5.94 -2.09 -4.37
N ALA A 92 5.56 -0.94 -4.94
CA ALA A 92 4.32 -0.81 -5.71
C ALA A 92 4.35 -1.66 -6.99
N GLU A 93 5.49 -1.71 -7.68
CA GLU A 93 5.69 -2.58 -8.86
C GLU A 93 5.51 -4.06 -8.50
N ASN A 94 6.09 -4.52 -7.38
CA ASN A 94 5.92 -5.90 -6.91
C ASN A 94 4.47 -6.22 -6.52
N VAL A 95 3.77 -5.28 -5.89
CA VAL A 95 2.34 -5.44 -5.57
C VAL A 95 1.51 -5.53 -6.85
N THR A 96 1.79 -4.69 -7.83
CA THR A 96 1.10 -4.71 -9.13
C THR A 96 1.40 -6.00 -9.88
N ALA A 97 2.65 -6.42 -9.96
CA ALA A 97 3.03 -7.69 -10.60
C ALA A 97 2.36 -8.90 -9.92
N PHE A 98 2.22 -8.88 -8.59
CA PHE A 98 1.48 -9.90 -7.86
C PHE A 98 -0.01 -9.89 -8.24
N ALA A 99 -0.64 -8.72 -8.32
CA ALA A 99 -2.03 -8.60 -8.72
C ALA A 99 -2.26 -9.12 -10.15
N GLU A 100 -1.42 -8.71 -11.10
CA GLU A 100 -1.47 -9.16 -12.49
C GLU A 100 -1.31 -10.68 -12.61
N LYS A 101 -0.31 -11.25 -11.93
CA LYS A 101 -0.07 -12.70 -11.93
C LYS A 101 -1.30 -13.51 -11.49
N HIS A 102 -2.08 -12.98 -10.56
CA HIS A 102 -3.26 -13.65 -10.00
C HIS A 102 -4.59 -13.15 -10.57
N GLY A 103 -4.57 -12.19 -11.50
CA GLY A 103 -5.76 -11.60 -12.12
C GLY A 103 -6.61 -10.76 -11.16
N ILE A 104 -6.02 -10.26 -10.06
CA ILE A 104 -6.72 -9.38 -9.10
C ILE A 104 -6.96 -8.03 -9.77
N ARG A 105 -8.21 -7.56 -9.72
CA ARG A 105 -8.66 -6.36 -10.44
C ARG A 105 -8.77 -5.11 -9.59
N LYS A 106 -8.60 -5.21 -8.28
CA LYS A 106 -8.80 -4.09 -7.35
C LYS A 106 -7.59 -3.90 -6.47
N ILE A 107 -6.91 -2.78 -6.67
CA ILE A 107 -5.88 -2.29 -5.78
C ILE A 107 -6.36 -0.93 -5.24
N VAL A 108 -6.39 -0.80 -3.91
CA VAL A 108 -6.65 0.48 -3.23
C VAL A 108 -5.32 1.00 -2.70
N PHE A 109 -4.96 2.18 -3.12
CA PHE A 109 -3.73 2.85 -2.75
C PHE A 109 -4.01 4.16 -2.02
N THR A 110 -3.28 4.44 -0.95
CA THR A 110 -3.36 5.74 -0.28
C THR A 110 -2.30 6.68 -0.84
N SER A 111 -2.73 7.68 -1.57
CA SER A 111 -1.89 8.75 -2.06
C SER A 111 -1.67 9.85 -1.00
N SER A 112 -1.02 10.93 -1.37
CA SER A 112 -0.68 12.06 -0.50
C SER A 112 -0.97 13.39 -1.20
N ILE A 113 -1.23 14.43 -0.41
CA ILE A 113 -1.27 15.83 -0.89
C ILE A 113 0.12 16.43 -1.05
N ALA A 114 1.15 15.77 -0.54
CA ALA A 114 2.54 16.23 -0.60
C ALA A 114 3.05 16.58 -2.02
N PRO A 115 2.62 15.91 -3.10
CA PRO A 115 2.97 16.27 -4.47
C PRO A 115 2.68 17.72 -4.87
N TYR A 116 1.72 18.37 -4.23
CA TYR A 116 1.37 19.76 -4.51
C TYR A 116 2.31 20.79 -3.85
N GLY A 117 3.29 20.32 -3.06
CA GLY A 117 4.26 21.16 -2.38
C GLY A 117 3.69 21.97 -1.21
N ALA A 118 4.58 22.63 -0.47
CA ALA A 118 4.22 23.51 0.63
C ALA A 118 3.93 24.90 0.07
N ALA A 119 2.66 25.23 -0.10
CA ALA A 119 2.22 26.58 -0.47
C ALA A 119 0.92 26.91 0.27
N GLU A 120 0.70 28.19 0.58
CA GLU A 120 -0.47 28.66 1.33
C GLU A 120 -1.74 28.77 0.48
N ASP A 121 -1.62 28.65 -0.85
CA ASP A 121 -2.74 28.77 -1.77
C ASP A 121 -3.57 27.48 -1.83
N LEU A 122 -4.86 27.65 -2.12
CA LEU A 122 -5.80 26.53 -2.25
C LEU A 122 -5.40 25.61 -3.38
N LYS A 123 -5.14 24.34 -3.07
CA LYS A 123 -4.86 23.30 -4.06
C LYS A 123 -6.15 22.63 -4.51
N LYS A 124 -6.22 22.30 -5.78
CA LYS A 124 -7.33 21.60 -6.44
C LYS A 124 -6.79 20.39 -7.20
N GLU A 125 -7.65 19.48 -7.59
CA GLU A 125 -7.29 18.31 -8.40
C GLU A 125 -6.64 18.66 -9.74
N THR A 126 -6.92 19.88 -10.25
CA THR A 126 -6.31 20.44 -11.48
C THR A 126 -5.00 21.16 -11.25
N THR A 127 -4.57 21.31 -9.99
CA THR A 127 -3.29 21.96 -9.67
C THR A 127 -2.12 21.09 -10.12
N LEU A 128 -1.16 21.65 -10.82
CA LEU A 128 0.03 20.91 -11.23
C LEU A 128 0.88 20.56 -10.00
N PRO A 129 1.34 19.30 -9.89
CA PRO A 129 2.27 18.89 -8.83
C PRO A 129 3.58 19.70 -8.91
N THR A 130 4.07 20.12 -7.74
CA THR A 130 5.34 20.86 -7.59
C THR A 130 6.20 20.17 -6.51
N PRO A 131 6.66 18.92 -6.74
CA PRO A 131 7.41 18.17 -5.75
C PRO A 131 8.76 18.82 -5.47
N ASN A 132 9.15 18.84 -4.20
CA ASN A 132 10.40 19.45 -3.75
C ASN A 132 11.26 18.52 -2.87
N THR A 133 10.80 17.29 -2.62
CA THR A 133 11.52 16.26 -1.85
C THR A 133 11.38 14.90 -2.51
N ALA A 134 12.26 13.95 -2.16
CA ALA A 134 12.29 12.60 -2.77
C ALA A 134 11.00 11.82 -2.52
N ASP A 135 10.45 11.85 -1.31
CA ASP A 135 9.20 11.18 -0.95
C ASP A 135 8.00 11.73 -1.74
N VAL A 136 8.01 13.03 -2.02
CA VAL A 136 6.99 13.71 -2.81
C VAL A 136 7.07 13.34 -4.29
N CYS A 137 8.27 13.26 -4.85
CA CYS A 137 8.47 12.78 -6.22
C CYS A 137 7.98 11.34 -6.39
N ILE A 138 8.23 10.49 -5.39
CA ILE A 138 7.84 9.09 -5.38
C ILE A 138 6.32 8.94 -5.30
N SER A 139 5.64 9.75 -4.50
CA SER A 139 4.17 9.74 -4.44
C SER A 139 3.55 10.01 -5.82
N ILE A 140 4.11 10.94 -6.61
CA ILE A 140 3.66 11.19 -7.99
C ILE A 140 3.89 9.98 -8.88
N CYS A 141 5.04 9.31 -8.77
CA CYS A 141 5.33 8.12 -9.57
C CYS A 141 4.37 6.97 -9.24
N THR A 142 4.02 6.77 -7.96
CA THR A 142 3.05 5.75 -7.55
C THR A 142 1.63 6.07 -8.01
N ASP A 143 1.23 7.34 -8.04
CA ASP A 143 -0.05 7.75 -8.61
C ASP A 143 -0.13 7.50 -10.13
N CYS A 144 1.02 7.50 -10.82
CA CYS A 144 1.10 7.17 -12.26
C CYS A 144 1.04 5.65 -12.53
N ILE A 145 1.22 4.80 -11.53
CA ILE A 145 0.94 3.35 -11.63
C ILE A 145 -0.58 3.16 -11.53
N ARG A 146 -1.30 3.73 -12.49
CA ARG A 146 -2.74 3.56 -12.61
C ARG A 146 -2.97 2.21 -13.28
N VAL A 147 -3.41 1.24 -12.52
CA VAL A 147 -3.87 -0.02 -13.09
C VAL A 147 -5.24 0.23 -13.70
N GLU A 148 -5.31 0.48 -14.99
CA GLU A 148 -6.54 0.46 -15.75
C GLU A 148 -6.86 -1.01 -16.10
N PHE A 149 -7.97 -1.50 -15.58
CA PHE A 149 -8.52 -2.83 -15.89
C PHE A 149 -9.77 -2.73 -16.77
#